data_fc62e735b9ad2bf3e21b5cde31314e1a
#
_entry.id   fc62e735b9ad2bf3e21b5cde31314e1a
#
_cell.length_a   1.000
_cell.length_b   1.000
_cell.length_c   1.000
_cell.angle_alpha   90.00
_cell.angle_beta   90.00
_cell.angle_gamma   90.00
#
_symmetry.space_group_name_H-M   'P 1'
#
loop_
_entity.id
_entity.type
_entity.pdbx_description
1 polymer ?
#
loop_
_entity_poly.entity_id
_entity_poly.type
_entity_poly.pdbx_seq_one_letter_code
_entity_poly.pdbx_strand_id
1 'polypeptide(L)'
;MADPMLVRRLALDLRNLSDKTLSLRGAVEDYRHELVRLAADDGPFEDTELLALQRKIQSLWEAMDRVENGMREATQRTSPLLWLE
;
A
#
# COMPACT_ATOMS: atom_id res chain seq x y z
N MET A 1 -25.45 2.50 20.93
CA MET A 1 -25.10 3.81 20.37
C MET A 1 -23.60 3.88 20.15
N ALA A 2 -23.14 4.31 18.99
CA ALA A 2 -21.72 4.38 18.69
C ALA A 2 -21.06 5.52 19.47
N ASP A 3 -19.87 5.26 20.00
CA ASP A 3 -19.08 6.28 20.68
C ASP A 3 -18.57 7.30 19.66
N PRO A 4 -18.84 8.62 19.84
CA PRO A 4 -18.32 9.64 18.92
C PRO A 4 -16.80 9.61 18.77
N MET A 5 -16.08 9.25 19.81
CA MET A 5 -14.62 9.14 19.77
C MET A 5 -14.18 8.02 18.83
N LEU A 6 -14.90 6.89 18.83
CA LEU A 6 -14.63 5.78 17.94
C LEU A 6 -14.84 6.18 16.48
N VAL A 7 -15.93 6.88 16.19
CA VAL A 7 -16.25 7.35 14.83
C VAL A 7 -15.15 8.29 14.33
N ARG A 8 -14.70 9.22 15.17
CA ARG A 8 -13.59 10.13 14.81
C ARG A 8 -12.30 9.38 14.54
N ARG A 9 -12.02 8.36 15.35
CA ARG A 9 -10.83 7.54 15.17
C ARG A 9 -10.87 6.76 13.87
N LEU A 10 -12.03 6.21 13.54
CA LEU A 10 -12.23 5.49 12.28
C LEU A 10 -12.08 6.42 11.08
N ALA A 11 -12.52 7.66 11.19
CA ALA A 11 -12.35 8.67 10.14
C ALA A 11 -10.86 8.98 9.90
N LEU A 12 -10.07 9.07 10.99
CA LEU A 12 -8.63 9.25 10.88
C LEU A 12 -7.96 8.02 10.27
N ASP A 13 -8.39 6.82 10.64
CA ASP A 13 -7.87 5.58 10.07
C ASP A 13 -8.16 5.53 8.57
N LEU A 14 -9.34 5.94 8.15
CA LEU A 14 -9.70 5.99 6.74
C LEU A 14 -8.82 6.98 5.98
N ARG A 15 -8.57 8.15 6.55
CA ARG A 15 -7.70 9.14 5.95
C ARG A 15 -6.27 8.63 5.80
N ASN A 16 -5.74 8.00 6.84
CA ASN A 16 -4.41 7.42 6.83
C ASN A 16 -4.31 6.29 5.80
N LEU A 17 -5.35 5.47 5.71
CA LEU A 17 -5.43 4.39 4.74
C LEU A 17 -5.48 4.93 3.30
N SER A 18 -6.23 6.01 3.07
CA SER A 18 -6.26 6.70 1.77
C SER A 18 -4.87 7.18 1.37
N ASP A 19 -4.13 7.80 2.29
CA ASP A 19 -2.77 8.27 2.03
C ASP A 19 -1.85 7.10 1.68
N LYS A 20 -1.98 5.99 2.40
CA LYS A 20 -1.19 4.78 2.14
C LYS A 20 -1.52 4.16 0.79
N THR A 21 -2.80 4.18 0.38
CA THR A 21 -3.20 3.67 -0.95
C THR A 21 -2.69 4.55 -2.07
N LEU A 22 -2.61 5.86 -1.89
CA LEU A 22 -1.99 6.75 -2.86
C LEU A 22 -0.50 6.46 -3.01
N SER A 23 0.18 6.21 -1.90
CA SER A 23 1.59 5.80 -1.90
C SER A 23 1.77 4.47 -2.62
N LEU A 24 0.87 3.52 -2.41
CA LEU A 24 0.88 2.24 -3.11
C LEU A 24 0.69 2.42 -4.62
N ARG A 25 -0.23 3.30 -5.02
CA ARG A 25 -0.46 3.60 -6.44
C ARG A 25 0.80 4.17 -7.08
N GLY A 26 1.48 5.08 -6.39
CA GLY A 26 2.75 5.63 -6.86
C GLY A 26 3.82 4.58 -7.05
N ALA A 27 3.93 3.63 -6.10
CA ALA A 27 4.89 2.53 -6.20
C ALA A 27 4.57 1.60 -7.37
N VAL A 28 3.28 1.33 -7.63
CA VAL A 28 2.84 0.53 -8.78
C VAL A 28 3.22 1.22 -10.09
N GLU A 29 2.99 2.53 -10.18
CA GLU A 29 3.33 3.29 -11.38
C GLU A 29 4.84 3.36 -11.61
N ASP A 30 5.63 3.51 -10.57
CA ASP A 30 7.09 3.48 -10.66
C ASP A 30 7.58 2.14 -11.20
N TYR A 31 7.06 1.05 -10.68
CA TYR A 31 7.40 -0.29 -11.13
C TYR A 31 7.01 -0.49 -12.59
N ARG A 32 5.81 -0.05 -12.95
CA ARG A 32 5.29 -0.16 -14.31
C ARG A 32 6.17 0.61 -15.30
N HIS A 33 6.55 1.84 -14.97
CA HIS A 33 7.42 2.66 -15.81
C HIS A 33 8.77 1.97 -16.04
N GLU A 34 9.37 1.43 -15.00
CA GLU A 34 10.66 0.76 -15.11
C GLU A 34 10.54 -0.50 -15.97
N LEU A 35 9.47 -1.29 -15.76
CA LEU A 35 9.25 -2.50 -16.52
C LEU A 35 9.02 -2.21 -18.00
N VAL A 36 8.23 -1.18 -18.32
CA VAL A 36 7.96 -0.76 -19.70
C VAL A 36 9.25 -0.29 -20.36
N ARG A 37 10.07 0.48 -19.64
CA ARG A 37 11.35 0.96 -20.15
C ARG A 37 12.27 -0.21 -20.51
N LEU A 38 12.37 -1.20 -19.64
CA LEU A 38 13.21 -2.38 -19.89
C LEU A 38 12.66 -3.24 -21.03
N ALA A 39 11.33 -3.38 -21.11
CA ALA A 39 10.70 -4.16 -22.17
C ALA A 39 10.86 -3.54 -23.56
N ALA A 40 11.01 -2.20 -23.62
CA ALA A 40 11.22 -1.49 -24.88
C ALA A 40 12.67 -1.59 -25.38
N ASP A 41 13.59 -2.03 -24.52
CA ASP A 41 15.01 -2.19 -24.84
C ASP A 41 15.29 -3.64 -25.25
N ASP A 42 15.77 -3.86 -26.49
CA ASP A 42 16.06 -5.18 -27.01
C ASP A 42 17.44 -5.70 -26.63
N GLY A 43 18.23 -4.90 -25.93
CA GLY A 43 19.59 -5.25 -25.55
C GLY A 43 19.68 -6.21 -24.37
N PRO A 44 20.85 -6.78 -24.11
CA PRO A 44 21.08 -7.51 -22.87
C PRO A 44 21.00 -6.53 -21.69
N PHE A 45 20.33 -6.94 -20.62
CA PHE A 45 20.17 -6.11 -19.44
C PHE A 45 21.36 -6.26 -18.52
N GLU A 46 21.83 -5.12 -17.96
CA GLU A 46 22.86 -5.15 -16.95
C GLU A 46 22.27 -5.52 -15.59
N ASP A 47 23.11 -6.09 -14.72
CA ASP A 47 22.69 -6.45 -13.37
C ASP A 47 22.17 -5.25 -12.59
N THR A 48 22.70 -4.06 -12.82
CA THR A 48 22.27 -2.83 -12.19
C THR A 48 20.83 -2.47 -12.55
N GLU A 49 20.39 -2.74 -13.78
CA GLU A 49 19.02 -2.50 -14.24
C GLU A 49 18.04 -3.46 -13.56
N LEU A 50 18.41 -4.73 -13.47
CA LEU A 50 17.60 -5.73 -12.80
C LEU A 50 17.52 -5.45 -11.29
N LEU A 51 18.61 -4.97 -10.70
CA LEU A 51 18.64 -4.59 -9.29
C LEU A 51 17.72 -3.41 -9.02
N ALA A 52 17.69 -2.42 -9.92
CA ALA A 52 16.79 -1.28 -9.81
C ALA A 52 15.33 -1.72 -9.84
N LEU A 53 15.01 -2.66 -10.74
CA LEU A 53 13.67 -3.25 -10.82
C LEU A 53 13.30 -3.97 -9.53
N GLN A 54 14.23 -4.74 -8.98
CA GLN A 54 14.04 -5.47 -7.72
C GLN A 54 13.75 -4.51 -6.57
N ARG A 55 14.46 -3.39 -6.50
CA ARG A 55 14.22 -2.36 -5.48
C ARG A 55 12.82 -1.76 -5.59
N LYS A 56 12.32 -1.56 -6.80
CA LYS A 56 10.97 -1.05 -7.01
C LYS A 56 9.91 -2.06 -6.60
N ILE A 57 10.14 -3.35 -6.85
CA ILE A 57 9.28 -4.42 -6.35
C ILE A 57 9.25 -4.41 -4.82
N GLN A 58 10.40 -4.24 -4.20
CA GLN A 58 10.50 -4.21 -2.73
C GLN A 58 9.74 -3.01 -2.16
N SER A 59 9.84 -1.85 -2.78
CA SER A 59 9.09 -0.65 -2.38
C SER A 59 7.58 -0.89 -2.50
N LEU A 60 7.15 -1.60 -3.55
CA LEU A 60 5.76 -1.98 -3.75
C LEU A 60 5.28 -2.91 -2.64
N TRP A 61 6.09 -3.90 -2.26
CA TRP A 61 5.80 -4.80 -1.15
C TRP A 61 5.60 -4.05 0.16
N GLU A 62 6.50 -3.12 0.46
CA GLU A 62 6.42 -2.30 1.67
C GLU A 62 5.16 -1.44 1.69
N ALA A 63 4.80 -0.86 0.54
CA ALA A 63 3.59 -0.05 0.43
C ALA A 63 2.32 -0.89 0.62
N MET A 64 2.29 -2.10 0.07
CA MET A 64 1.18 -3.04 0.27
C MET A 64 1.05 -3.45 1.73
N ASP A 65 2.18 -3.72 2.38
CA ASP A 65 2.21 -4.11 3.79
C ASP A 65 1.63 -3.01 4.68
N ARG A 66 1.95 -1.75 4.39
CA ARG A 66 1.39 -0.60 5.12
C ARG A 66 -0.13 -0.52 4.97
N VAL A 67 -0.63 -0.76 3.76
CA VAL A 67 -2.08 -0.76 3.50
C VAL A 67 -2.76 -1.90 4.27
N GLU A 68 -2.20 -3.10 4.22
CA GLU A 68 -2.73 -4.26 4.94
C GLU A 68 -2.76 -4.01 6.45
N ASN A 69 -1.69 -3.44 7.00
CA ASN A 69 -1.63 -3.12 8.43
C ASN A 69 -2.68 -2.08 8.82
N GLY A 70 -2.90 -1.07 7.97
CA GLY A 70 -3.93 -0.06 8.20
C GLY A 70 -5.33 -0.67 8.20
N MET A 71 -5.60 -1.59 7.28
CA MET A 71 -6.88 -2.29 7.22
C MET A 71 -7.08 -3.19 8.45
N ARG A 72 -6.02 -3.86 8.88
CA ARG A 72 -6.07 -4.73 10.06
C ARG A 72 -6.38 -3.93 11.32
N GLU A 73 -5.72 -2.78 11.49
CA GLU A 73 -5.96 -1.89 12.62
C GLU A 73 -7.41 -1.40 12.65
N ALA A 74 -7.94 -0.98 11.51
CA ALA A 74 -9.33 -0.52 11.42
C ALA A 74 -10.30 -1.65 11.75
N THR A 75 -10.03 -2.87 11.26
CA THR A 75 -10.85 -4.05 11.56
C THR A 75 -10.82 -4.36 13.05
N GLN A 76 -9.65 -4.31 13.67
CA GLN A 76 -9.51 -4.57 15.10
C GLN A 76 -10.30 -3.57 15.96
N ARG A 77 -10.33 -2.31 15.55
CA ARG A 77 -11.09 -1.28 16.28
C ARG A 77 -12.59 -1.51 16.23
N THR A 78 -13.09 -2.08 15.14
CA THR A 78 -14.52 -2.38 14.98
C THR A 78 -14.89 -3.77 15.46
N SER A 79 -13.93 -4.63 15.76
CA SER A 79 -14.17 -5.99 16.25
C SER A 79 -15.13 -6.07 17.44
N PRO A 80 -14.99 -5.22 18.48
CA PRO A 80 -15.94 -5.30 19.60
C PRO A 80 -17.38 -5.05 19.18
N LEU A 81 -17.61 -4.24 18.14
CA LEU A 81 -18.95 -3.97 17.64
C LEU A 81 -19.53 -5.16 16.90
N LEU A 82 -18.68 -5.94 16.23
CA LEU A 82 -19.11 -7.15 15.51
C LEU A 82 -19.62 -8.23 16.47
N TRP A 83 -19.10 -8.27 17.68
CA TRP A 83 -19.52 -9.23 18.70
C TRP A 83 -20.86 -8.88 19.35
N LEU A 84 -21.31 -7.63 19.20
CA LEU A 84 -22.55 -7.15 19.79
C LEU A 84 -23.77 -7.39 18.88
N GLU A 85 -23.53 -7.76 17.65
CA GLU A 85 -24.58 -8.13 16.72
C GLU A 85 -24.96 -9.62 16.93
#